data_d070607c320a023bcd33081622a81946
#
_entry.id   d070607c320a023bcd33081622a81946
#
_cell.length_a   1.000
_cell.length_b   1.000
_cell.length_c   1.000
_cell.angle_alpha   90.00
_cell.angle_beta   90.00
_cell.angle_gamma   90.00
#
_symmetry.space_group_name_H-M   'P 1'
#
loop_
_entity.id
_entity.type
_entity.pdbx_description
1 polymer ?
#
loop_
_entity_poly.entity_id
_entity_poly.type
_entity_poly.pdbx_seq_one_letter_code
_entity_poly.pdbx_strand_id
1 'polypeptide(L)'
;MSSSNDRRRLLRLRRRVVSVPAVLAAAPLLTITAPLWVPATAIADVLRRRWRLPLVRLFAFGVVWSWAECAGIARAFGEWVRRNAEDEDRNYALMAWWTGTLMNGLRATTGFSVEVEGVDAFVPGPAIVLSRHASYGDSLVSAWVLCCLCGLQPRYVLKRELLADPCLDIVGLRVPNHFIDREAVDGDAELDALGELSVGLGPTTVAVIFPEGTRASDAKRTRAVDKIAERDP
;
A
#
# COMPACT_ATOMS: atom_id res chain seq x y z
N MET A 1 -27.08 -16.15 -3.65
CA MET A 1 -26.31 -14.92 -3.81
C MET A 1 -26.35 -13.95 -2.61
N SER A 2 -27.43 -13.86 -1.80
CA SER A 2 -27.53 -13.01 -0.59
C SER A 2 -26.50 -13.34 0.49
N SER A 3 -26.32 -14.59 0.86
CA SER A 3 -25.45 -15.05 1.97
C SER A 3 -23.96 -14.69 1.83
N SER A 4 -23.39 -14.68 0.62
CA SER A 4 -21.98 -14.36 0.40
C SER A 4 -21.70 -12.85 0.53
N ASN A 5 -22.64 -12.00 0.13
CA ASN A 5 -22.53 -10.54 0.25
C ASN A 5 -22.64 -10.09 1.71
N ASP A 6 -23.53 -10.70 2.47
CA ASP A 6 -23.70 -10.42 3.90
C ASP A 6 -22.45 -10.84 4.70
N ARG A 7 -21.87 -11.99 4.37
CA ARG A 7 -20.62 -12.45 4.99
C ARG A 7 -19.45 -11.49 4.70
N ARG A 8 -19.32 -11.01 3.46
CA ARG A 8 -18.27 -10.03 3.09
C ARG A 8 -18.47 -8.69 3.83
N ARG A 9 -19.71 -8.23 3.98
CA ARG A 9 -20.04 -7.02 4.76
C ARG A 9 -19.68 -7.17 6.23
N LEU A 10 -20.02 -8.28 6.85
CA LEU A 10 -19.69 -8.56 8.26
C LEU A 10 -18.17 -8.61 8.48
N LEU A 11 -17.41 -9.25 7.59
CA LEU A 11 -15.96 -9.30 7.67
C LEU A 11 -15.33 -7.90 7.55
N ARG A 12 -15.83 -7.05 6.65
CA ARG A 12 -15.38 -5.64 6.55
C ARG A 12 -15.68 -4.86 7.83
N LEU A 13 -16.89 -4.96 8.33
CA LEU A 13 -17.28 -4.29 9.58
C LEU A 13 -16.39 -4.73 10.75
N ARG A 14 -16.16 -6.02 10.91
CA ARG A 14 -15.31 -6.58 11.96
C ARG A 14 -13.88 -6.03 11.89
N ARG A 15 -13.28 -5.96 10.70
CA ARG A 15 -11.95 -5.36 10.51
C ARG A 15 -11.95 -3.89 10.91
N ARG A 16 -12.89 -3.10 10.38
CA ARG A 16 -12.97 -1.64 10.64
C ARG A 16 -13.23 -1.29 12.09
N VAL A 17 -14.04 -2.06 12.78
CA VAL A 17 -14.30 -1.88 14.22
C VAL A 17 -13.05 -2.08 15.06
N VAL A 18 -12.07 -2.84 14.59
CA VAL A 18 -10.79 -3.02 15.26
C VAL A 18 -9.73 -2.05 14.74
N SER A 19 -9.51 -2.00 13.43
CA SER A 19 -8.40 -1.25 12.82
C SER A 19 -8.57 0.27 12.94
N VAL A 20 -9.78 0.80 12.74
CA VAL A 20 -10.03 2.25 12.81
C VAL A 20 -9.80 2.79 14.24
N PRO A 21 -10.43 2.26 15.31
CA PRO A 21 -10.14 2.72 16.66
C PRO A 21 -8.68 2.52 17.07
N ALA A 22 -8.04 1.43 16.63
CA ALA A 22 -6.63 1.18 16.93
C ALA A 22 -5.73 2.29 16.39
N VAL A 23 -5.93 2.74 15.14
CA VAL A 23 -5.14 3.82 14.54
C VAL A 23 -5.50 5.17 15.16
N LEU A 24 -6.78 5.45 15.41
CA LEU A 24 -7.21 6.68 16.09
C LEU A 24 -6.65 6.81 17.50
N ALA A 25 -6.41 5.68 18.19
CA ALA A 25 -5.75 5.67 19.49
C ALA A 25 -4.21 5.72 19.37
N ALA A 26 -3.64 5.05 18.36
CA ALA A 26 -2.19 4.98 18.16
C ALA A 26 -1.57 6.35 17.86
N ALA A 27 -2.22 7.19 17.05
CA ALA A 27 -1.70 8.49 16.67
C ALA A 27 -1.45 9.41 17.88
N PRO A 28 -2.44 9.71 18.76
CA PRO A 28 -2.20 10.51 19.95
C PRO A 28 -1.29 9.80 20.94
N LEU A 29 -1.40 8.48 21.12
CA LEU A 29 -0.57 7.73 22.05
C LEU A 29 0.91 7.83 21.68
N LEU A 30 1.28 7.58 20.42
CA LEU A 30 2.65 7.71 19.93
C LEU A 30 3.16 9.15 20.07
N THR A 31 2.30 10.13 19.84
CA THR A 31 2.67 11.56 19.97
C THR A 31 2.89 11.95 21.43
N ILE A 32 1.95 11.61 22.33
CA ILE A 32 2.03 11.98 23.75
C ILE A 32 3.19 11.25 24.45
N THR A 33 3.46 10.00 24.06
CA THR A 33 4.56 9.22 24.62
C THR A 33 5.92 9.50 23.99
N ALA A 34 6.01 10.43 23.01
CA ALA A 34 7.28 10.79 22.38
C ALA A 34 8.41 11.16 23.36
N PRO A 35 8.16 11.93 24.46
CA PRO A 35 9.20 12.20 25.44
C PRO A 35 9.79 10.95 26.12
N LEU A 36 9.09 9.81 26.07
CA LEU A 36 9.55 8.54 26.63
C LEU A 36 10.27 7.68 25.58
N TRP A 37 9.64 7.45 24.41
CA TRP A 37 10.23 6.56 23.43
C TRP A 37 11.38 7.19 22.65
N VAL A 38 11.43 8.52 22.44
CA VAL A 38 12.55 9.17 21.75
C VAL A 38 13.87 8.92 22.49
N PRO A 39 14.03 9.26 23.79
CA PRO A 39 15.27 8.98 24.48
C PRO A 39 15.54 7.48 24.62
N ALA A 40 14.53 6.65 24.86
CA ALA A 40 14.71 5.20 24.99
C ALA A 40 15.25 4.57 23.70
N THR A 41 14.66 4.90 22.56
CA THR A 41 15.11 4.41 21.25
C THR A 41 16.46 5.00 20.85
N ALA A 42 16.72 6.28 21.15
CA ALA A 42 18.03 6.90 20.92
C ALA A 42 19.14 6.21 21.71
N ILE A 43 18.92 5.96 23.00
CA ILE A 43 19.87 5.21 23.85
C ILE A 43 20.09 3.80 23.29
N ALA A 44 19.02 3.10 22.90
CA ALA A 44 19.13 1.77 22.30
C ALA A 44 19.92 1.77 20.99
N ASP A 45 19.74 2.77 20.14
CA ASP A 45 20.51 2.92 18.89
C ASP A 45 21.99 3.24 19.18
N VAL A 46 22.28 4.15 20.12
CA VAL A 46 23.64 4.51 20.51
C VAL A 46 24.38 3.31 21.12
N LEU A 47 23.76 2.56 22.02
CA LEU A 47 24.34 1.34 22.61
C LEU A 47 24.67 0.28 21.55
N ARG A 48 23.88 0.24 20.47
CA ARG A 48 24.12 -0.63 19.30
C ARG A 48 25.06 -0.01 18.26
N ARG A 49 25.67 1.15 18.57
CA ARG A 49 26.55 1.92 17.69
C ARG A 49 25.88 2.34 16.36
N ARG A 50 24.57 2.52 16.37
CA ARG A 50 23.76 2.95 15.21
C ARG A 50 23.54 4.46 15.21
N TRP A 51 24.58 5.22 14.91
CA TRP A 51 24.60 6.69 14.99
C TRP A 51 23.56 7.42 14.11
N ARG A 52 23.02 6.72 13.11
CA ARG A 52 21.93 7.26 12.28
C ARG A 52 20.54 7.15 12.94
N LEU A 53 20.47 6.67 14.16
CA LEU A 53 19.27 6.53 14.99
C LEU A 53 18.07 5.89 14.25
N PRO A 54 18.21 4.69 13.66
CA PRO A 54 17.17 4.09 12.83
C PRO A 54 15.87 3.78 13.61
N LEU A 55 15.95 3.44 14.90
CA LEU A 55 14.74 3.21 15.71
C LEU A 55 13.97 4.51 15.94
N VAL A 56 14.67 5.61 16.29
CA VAL A 56 14.03 6.94 16.44
C VAL A 56 13.31 7.32 15.14
N ARG A 57 13.99 7.15 14.00
CA ARG A 57 13.43 7.48 12.68
C ARG A 57 12.23 6.63 12.32
N LEU A 58 12.29 5.33 12.64
CA LEU A 58 11.17 4.40 12.41
C LEU A 58 9.94 4.80 13.22
N PHE A 59 10.12 5.10 14.52
CA PHE A 59 9.02 5.55 15.36
C PHE A 59 8.48 6.93 14.93
N ALA A 60 9.34 7.86 14.53
CA ALA A 60 8.94 9.14 13.98
C ALA A 60 8.10 8.97 12.70
N PHE A 61 8.49 8.05 11.81
CA PHE A 61 7.67 7.69 10.66
C PHE A 61 6.34 7.05 11.09
N GLY A 62 6.34 6.22 12.12
CA GLY A 62 5.12 5.63 12.71
C GLY A 62 4.12 6.70 13.18
N VAL A 63 4.60 7.80 13.77
CA VAL A 63 3.75 8.96 14.12
C VAL A 63 3.15 9.59 12.87
N VAL A 64 3.97 9.88 11.85
CA VAL A 64 3.48 10.45 10.59
C VAL A 64 2.46 9.54 9.92
N TRP A 65 2.77 8.23 9.84
CA TRP A 65 1.87 7.23 9.25
C TRP A 65 0.52 7.21 9.98
N SER A 66 0.52 7.13 11.32
CA SER A 66 -0.72 7.05 12.09
C SER A 66 -1.59 8.31 11.95
N TRP A 67 -1.00 9.51 11.88
CA TRP A 67 -1.75 10.73 11.61
C TRP A 67 -2.24 10.82 10.17
N ALA A 68 -1.48 10.33 9.19
CA ALA A 68 -1.91 10.24 7.80
C ALA A 68 -3.11 9.29 7.65
N GLU A 69 -3.12 8.16 8.38
CA GLU A 69 -4.27 7.24 8.47
C GLU A 69 -5.50 7.96 9.05
N CYS A 70 -5.36 8.64 10.19
CA CYS A 70 -6.46 9.38 10.80
C CYS A 70 -7.05 10.42 9.84
N ALA A 71 -6.20 11.18 9.16
CA ALA A 71 -6.62 12.18 8.19
C ALA A 71 -7.24 11.56 6.93
N GLY A 72 -6.72 10.42 6.46
CA GLY A 72 -7.25 9.65 5.34
C GLY A 72 -8.66 9.12 5.65
N ILE A 73 -8.85 8.52 6.83
CA ILE A 73 -10.15 8.06 7.32
C ILE A 73 -11.15 9.23 7.40
N ALA A 74 -10.74 10.37 7.97
CA ALA A 74 -11.60 11.55 8.09
C ALA A 74 -12.02 12.10 6.71
N ARG A 75 -11.09 12.15 5.75
CA ARG A 75 -11.39 12.55 4.37
C ARG A 75 -12.32 11.57 3.67
N ALA A 76 -12.05 10.26 3.79
CA ALA A 76 -12.90 9.22 3.22
C ALA A 76 -14.32 9.25 3.82
N PHE A 77 -14.44 9.56 5.11
CA PHE A 77 -15.73 9.79 5.77
C PHE A 77 -16.41 11.06 5.23
N GLY A 78 -15.66 12.15 5.05
CA GLY A 78 -16.18 13.38 4.45
C GLY A 78 -16.75 13.16 3.05
N GLU A 79 -16.07 12.40 2.19
CA GLU A 79 -16.59 12.04 0.87
C GLU A 79 -17.84 11.14 0.96
N TRP A 80 -17.90 10.25 1.93
CA TRP A 80 -19.10 9.44 2.17
C TRP A 80 -20.31 10.30 2.59
N VAL A 81 -20.12 11.27 3.48
CA VAL A 81 -21.17 12.21 3.90
C VAL A 81 -21.67 13.03 2.72
N ARG A 82 -20.77 13.43 1.81
CA ARG A 82 -21.10 14.16 0.58
C ARG A 82 -21.72 13.28 -0.51
N ARG A 83 -21.91 11.98 -0.25
CA ARG A 83 -22.39 10.96 -1.20
C ARG A 83 -21.48 10.73 -2.41
N ASN A 84 -20.20 11.04 -2.27
CA ASN A 84 -19.16 10.87 -3.31
C ASN A 84 -18.31 9.62 -3.07
N ALA A 85 -18.73 8.69 -2.21
CA ALA A 85 -17.95 7.51 -1.85
C ALA A 85 -17.67 6.56 -3.04
N GLU A 86 -18.50 6.59 -4.07
CA GLU A 86 -18.40 5.78 -5.29
C GLU A 86 -17.71 6.55 -6.44
N ASP A 87 -17.35 7.82 -6.23
CA ASP A 87 -16.62 8.62 -7.22
C ASP A 87 -15.15 8.15 -7.26
N GLU A 88 -14.79 7.49 -8.35
CA GLU A 88 -13.49 6.87 -8.54
C GLU A 88 -12.36 7.91 -8.58
N ASP A 89 -12.56 9.04 -9.27
CA ASP A 89 -11.57 10.11 -9.38
C ASP A 89 -11.25 10.72 -8.01
N ARG A 90 -12.25 10.94 -7.18
CA ARG A 90 -12.05 11.44 -5.82
C ARG A 90 -11.33 10.44 -4.93
N ASN A 91 -11.62 9.16 -5.07
CA ASN A 91 -10.90 8.11 -4.34
C ASN A 91 -9.45 8.01 -4.80
N TYR A 92 -9.15 8.16 -6.09
CA TYR A 92 -7.77 8.25 -6.59
C TYR A 92 -7.06 9.53 -6.12
N ALA A 93 -7.74 10.67 -6.09
CA ALA A 93 -7.19 11.90 -5.53
C ALA A 93 -6.86 11.75 -4.03
N LEU A 94 -7.69 11.04 -3.27
CA LEU A 94 -7.42 10.71 -1.87
C LEU A 94 -6.24 9.76 -1.74
N MET A 95 -6.12 8.76 -2.61
CA MET A 95 -4.98 7.83 -2.64
C MET A 95 -3.68 8.56 -2.98
N ALA A 96 -3.69 9.45 -3.96
CA ALA A 96 -2.52 10.28 -4.31
C ALA A 96 -2.10 11.18 -3.14
N TRP A 97 -3.05 11.84 -2.48
CA TRP A 97 -2.75 12.63 -1.28
C TRP A 97 -2.15 11.78 -0.16
N TRP A 98 -2.73 10.61 0.12
CA TRP A 98 -2.29 9.72 1.19
C TRP A 98 -0.87 9.17 0.91
N THR A 99 -0.62 8.63 -0.28
CA THR A 99 0.70 8.13 -0.68
C THR A 99 1.75 9.24 -0.72
N GLY A 100 1.38 10.43 -1.20
CA GLY A 100 2.25 11.62 -1.19
C GLY A 100 2.61 12.06 0.24
N THR A 101 1.64 12.06 1.15
CA THR A 101 1.85 12.39 2.57
C THR A 101 2.79 11.39 3.22
N LEU A 102 2.60 10.09 2.99
CA LEU A 102 3.46 9.03 3.52
C LEU A 102 4.88 9.12 2.95
N MET A 103 5.02 9.38 1.64
CA MET A 103 6.33 9.53 1.01
C MET A 103 7.08 10.74 1.56
N ASN A 104 6.42 11.88 1.72
CA ASN A 104 7.02 13.06 2.32
C ASN A 104 7.41 12.83 3.78
N GLY A 105 6.57 12.14 4.54
CA GLY A 105 6.87 11.73 5.91
C GLY A 105 8.07 10.79 6.00
N LEU A 106 8.14 9.81 5.11
CA LEU A 106 9.27 8.89 5.03
C LEU A 106 10.58 9.63 4.73
N ARG A 107 10.55 10.55 3.75
CA ARG A 107 11.72 11.41 3.44
C ARG A 107 12.14 12.25 4.63
N ALA A 108 11.20 12.93 5.27
CA ALA A 108 11.48 13.84 6.38
C ALA A 108 12.03 13.11 7.62
N THR A 109 11.52 11.93 7.92
CA THR A 109 11.91 11.18 9.13
C THR A 109 13.13 10.30 8.95
N THR A 110 13.28 9.68 7.77
CA THR A 110 14.36 8.70 7.54
C THR A 110 15.51 9.24 6.69
N GLY A 111 15.31 10.36 5.98
CA GLY A 111 16.25 10.86 4.99
C GLY A 111 16.26 10.00 3.70
N PHE A 112 15.22 9.18 3.49
CA PHE A 112 15.06 8.38 2.30
C PHE A 112 14.89 9.29 1.08
N SER A 113 15.63 9.05 0.02
CA SER A 113 15.52 9.77 -1.25
C SER A 113 15.18 8.79 -2.37
N VAL A 114 14.36 9.25 -3.30
CA VAL A 114 14.02 8.51 -4.52
C VAL A 114 14.41 9.40 -5.69
N GLU A 115 15.23 8.89 -6.55
CA GLU A 115 15.51 9.44 -7.86
C GLU A 115 14.67 8.66 -8.87
N VAL A 116 13.94 9.37 -9.71
CA VAL A 116 13.03 8.77 -10.69
C VAL A 116 13.49 9.21 -12.08
N GLU A 117 13.85 8.24 -12.89
CA GLU A 117 14.25 8.46 -14.26
C GLU A 117 13.15 7.98 -15.21
N GLY A 118 13.05 8.62 -16.38
CA GLY A 118 12.17 8.17 -17.46
C GLY A 118 10.68 8.45 -17.25
N VAL A 119 10.29 9.35 -16.36
CA VAL A 119 8.88 9.74 -16.19
C VAL A 119 8.30 10.28 -17.50
N ASP A 120 9.09 11.02 -18.24
CA ASP A 120 8.70 11.60 -19.55
C ASP A 120 8.54 10.55 -20.67
N ALA A 121 9.09 9.36 -20.47
CA ALA A 121 8.96 8.26 -21.42
C ALA A 121 7.63 7.52 -21.29
N PHE A 122 6.83 7.84 -20.26
CA PHE A 122 5.54 7.22 -20.05
C PHE A 122 4.53 7.78 -21.07
N VAL A 123 4.09 6.92 -21.97
CA VAL A 123 3.08 7.28 -22.99
C VAL A 123 1.69 7.07 -22.39
N PRO A 124 0.78 8.06 -22.43
CA PRO A 124 -0.62 7.86 -22.01
C PRO A 124 -1.29 6.74 -22.80
N GLY A 125 -2.02 5.90 -22.10
CA GLY A 125 -2.75 4.77 -22.70
C GLY A 125 -2.89 3.63 -21.71
N PRO A 126 -3.73 2.64 -22.01
CA PRO A 126 -3.83 1.44 -21.18
C PRO A 126 -2.48 0.73 -21.16
N ALA A 127 -1.95 0.49 -19.94
CA ALA A 127 -0.66 -0.15 -19.78
C ALA A 127 -0.67 -1.13 -18.59
N ILE A 128 0.19 -2.13 -18.68
CA ILE A 128 0.51 -3.03 -17.56
C ILE A 128 1.89 -2.61 -17.04
N VAL A 129 1.93 -2.22 -15.78
CA VAL A 129 3.16 -1.84 -15.07
C VAL A 129 3.67 -3.06 -14.31
N LEU A 130 4.82 -3.57 -14.70
CA LEU A 130 5.50 -4.62 -13.98
C LEU A 130 6.43 -3.98 -12.94
N SER A 131 6.06 -4.07 -11.68
CA SER A 131 6.82 -3.50 -10.57
C SER A 131 7.61 -4.59 -9.84
N ARG A 132 8.89 -4.33 -9.59
CA ARG A 132 9.71 -5.23 -8.79
C ARG A 132 9.43 -5.06 -7.30
N HIS A 133 9.39 -6.18 -6.54
CA HIS A 133 9.15 -6.15 -5.12
C HIS A 133 10.41 -6.59 -4.34
N ALA A 134 11.32 -5.66 -4.08
CA ALA A 134 12.55 -5.90 -3.34
C ALA A 134 12.44 -5.53 -1.85
N SER A 135 11.63 -4.51 -1.52
CA SER A 135 11.49 -3.97 -0.16
C SER A 135 10.02 -3.79 0.27
N TYR A 136 9.78 -3.47 1.53
CA TYR A 136 8.45 -3.10 2.03
C TYR A 136 7.97 -1.74 1.47
N GLY A 137 8.92 -0.85 1.11
CA GLY A 137 8.62 0.48 0.60
C GLY A 137 8.18 0.51 -0.85
N ASP A 138 8.43 -0.55 -1.62
CA ASP A 138 8.24 -0.53 -3.07
C ASP A 138 6.79 -0.28 -3.49
N SER A 139 5.83 -0.81 -2.73
CA SER A 139 4.41 -0.56 -2.98
C SER A 139 4.05 0.91 -2.78
N LEU A 140 4.62 1.57 -1.75
CA LEU A 140 4.42 3.00 -1.51
C LEU A 140 5.10 3.84 -2.59
N VAL A 141 6.34 3.50 -2.97
CA VAL A 141 7.09 4.18 -4.03
C VAL A 141 6.35 4.06 -5.35
N SER A 142 5.91 2.85 -5.72
CA SER A 142 5.14 2.59 -6.93
C SER A 142 3.85 3.43 -6.97
N ALA A 143 3.07 3.41 -5.88
CA ALA A 143 1.83 4.18 -5.79
C ALA A 143 2.09 5.70 -5.86
N TRP A 144 3.13 6.18 -5.18
CA TRP A 144 3.51 7.60 -5.23
C TRP A 144 3.97 8.03 -6.63
N VAL A 145 4.80 7.25 -7.31
CA VAL A 145 5.25 7.57 -8.68
C VAL A 145 4.04 7.62 -9.62
N LEU A 146 3.22 6.57 -9.62
CA LEU A 146 2.10 6.49 -10.56
C LEU A 146 1.03 7.54 -10.28
N CYS A 147 0.62 7.72 -9.02
CA CYS A 147 -0.45 8.65 -8.68
C CYS A 147 0.01 10.11 -8.65
N CYS A 148 1.21 10.39 -8.09
CA CYS A 148 1.62 11.77 -7.81
C CYS A 148 2.52 12.38 -8.88
N LEU A 149 3.37 11.57 -9.54
CA LEU A 149 4.27 12.09 -10.58
C LEU A 149 3.69 11.90 -11.97
N CYS A 150 3.10 10.74 -12.26
CA CYS A 150 2.55 10.43 -13.57
C CYS A 150 1.06 10.80 -13.70
N GLY A 151 0.36 11.12 -12.61
CA GLY A 151 -1.07 11.44 -12.64
C GLY A 151 -1.96 10.27 -13.07
N LEU A 152 -1.52 9.05 -12.80
CA LEU A 152 -2.20 7.83 -13.22
C LEU A 152 -3.09 7.26 -12.12
N GLN A 153 -4.01 6.41 -12.54
CA GLN A 153 -4.96 5.67 -11.70
C GLN A 153 -4.60 4.18 -11.69
N PRO A 154 -3.68 3.77 -10.81
CA PRO A 154 -3.22 2.38 -10.78
C PRO A 154 -4.26 1.46 -10.16
N ARG A 155 -4.47 0.29 -10.79
CA ARG A 155 -5.22 -0.84 -10.28
C ARG A 155 -4.24 -1.91 -9.82
N TYR A 156 -4.23 -2.21 -8.54
CA TYR A 156 -3.26 -3.13 -7.95
C TYR A 156 -3.84 -4.52 -7.71
N VAL A 157 -2.97 -5.51 -7.86
CA VAL A 157 -3.15 -6.82 -7.24
C VAL A 157 -2.48 -6.78 -5.87
N LEU A 158 -3.28 -6.82 -4.81
CA LEU A 158 -2.84 -6.66 -3.43
C LEU A 158 -3.12 -7.92 -2.61
N LYS A 159 -2.30 -8.14 -1.59
CA LYS A 159 -2.59 -9.18 -0.60
C LYS A 159 -3.75 -8.77 0.28
N ARG A 160 -4.62 -9.73 0.58
CA ARG A 160 -5.80 -9.53 1.45
C ARG A 160 -5.44 -9.07 2.86
N GLU A 161 -4.27 -9.46 3.38
CA GLU A 161 -3.78 -9.03 4.70
C GLU A 161 -3.56 -7.52 4.78
N LEU A 162 -3.30 -6.85 3.65
CA LEU A 162 -3.16 -5.40 3.59
C LEU A 162 -4.46 -4.66 3.92
N LEU A 163 -5.61 -5.33 3.90
CA LEU A 163 -6.87 -4.78 4.40
C LEU A 163 -6.89 -4.58 5.93
N ALA A 164 -5.85 -4.97 6.66
CA ALA A 164 -5.65 -4.59 8.05
C ALA A 164 -5.35 -3.09 8.20
N ASP A 165 -4.81 -2.46 7.16
CA ASP A 165 -4.61 -1.02 7.06
C ASP A 165 -5.97 -0.33 6.80
N PRO A 166 -6.41 0.62 7.65
CA PRO A 166 -7.74 1.22 7.53
C PRO A 166 -7.95 2.02 6.24
N CYS A 167 -6.95 2.76 5.77
CA CYS A 167 -7.07 3.51 4.53
C CYS A 167 -7.17 2.58 3.32
N LEU A 168 -6.39 1.50 3.28
CA LEU A 168 -6.51 0.49 2.24
C LEU A 168 -7.85 -0.26 2.31
N ASP A 169 -8.38 -0.56 3.51
CA ASP A 169 -9.71 -1.20 3.63
C ASP A 169 -10.84 -0.25 3.22
N ILE A 170 -10.71 1.05 3.42
CA ILE A 170 -11.76 2.02 3.09
C ILE A 170 -11.62 2.52 1.66
N VAL A 171 -10.47 3.08 1.30
CA VAL A 171 -10.24 3.72 -0.01
C VAL A 171 -9.82 2.69 -1.06
N GLY A 172 -8.93 1.76 -0.70
CA GLY A 172 -8.46 0.72 -1.62
C GLY A 172 -9.56 -0.20 -2.13
N LEU A 173 -10.68 -0.36 -1.39
CA LEU A 173 -11.88 -1.09 -1.84
C LEU A 173 -12.87 -0.21 -2.62
N ARG A 174 -12.65 1.09 -2.75
CA ARG A 174 -13.47 2.01 -3.55
C ARG A 174 -12.89 2.25 -4.95
N VAL A 175 -11.66 1.86 -5.16
CA VAL A 175 -11.00 1.84 -6.47
C VAL A 175 -10.86 0.39 -6.93
N PRO A 176 -10.73 0.11 -8.24
CA PRO A 176 -10.75 -1.24 -8.78
C PRO A 176 -9.43 -1.99 -8.52
N ASN A 177 -9.07 -2.14 -7.24
CA ASN A 177 -8.00 -3.03 -6.80
C ASN A 177 -8.51 -4.45 -6.60
N HIS A 178 -7.66 -5.43 -6.86
CA HIS A 178 -7.95 -6.82 -6.57
C HIS A 178 -7.17 -7.31 -5.34
N PHE A 179 -7.89 -7.88 -4.35
CA PHE A 179 -7.28 -8.40 -3.12
C PHE A 179 -7.30 -9.92 -3.12
N ILE A 180 -6.13 -10.52 -3.35
CA ILE A 180 -5.95 -11.97 -3.41
C ILE A 180 -5.72 -12.60 -2.03
N ASP A 181 -6.35 -13.76 -1.87
CA ASP A 181 -6.13 -14.68 -0.75
C ASP A 181 -5.20 -15.80 -1.24
N ARG A 182 -3.94 -15.78 -0.84
CA ARG A 182 -2.95 -16.77 -1.30
C ARG A 182 -3.12 -18.16 -0.71
N GLU A 183 -3.96 -18.30 0.31
CA GLU A 183 -4.32 -19.57 0.89
C GLU A 183 -5.50 -20.24 0.14
N ALA A 184 -6.23 -19.47 -0.66
CA ALA A 184 -7.22 -19.99 -1.57
C ALA A 184 -6.53 -20.62 -2.80
N VAL A 185 -6.65 -21.94 -2.91
CA VAL A 185 -5.92 -22.82 -3.86
C VAL A 185 -6.47 -22.76 -5.30
N ASP A 186 -7.23 -21.74 -5.66
CA ASP A 186 -7.86 -21.67 -6.98
C ASP A 186 -7.11 -20.72 -7.92
N GLY A 187 -6.11 -21.25 -8.62
CA GLY A 187 -5.28 -20.48 -9.56
C GLY A 187 -6.06 -19.93 -10.77
N ASP A 188 -7.15 -20.57 -11.16
CA ASP A 188 -7.97 -20.11 -12.29
C ASP A 188 -8.77 -18.86 -11.90
N ALA A 189 -9.30 -18.79 -10.68
CA ALA A 189 -9.96 -17.59 -10.17
C ALA A 189 -9.02 -16.39 -10.02
N GLU A 190 -7.72 -16.62 -9.77
CA GLU A 190 -6.70 -15.56 -9.76
C GLU A 190 -6.40 -15.04 -11.17
N LEU A 191 -6.35 -15.92 -12.17
CA LEU A 191 -6.15 -15.54 -13.58
C LEU A 191 -7.35 -14.74 -14.11
N ASP A 192 -8.56 -15.14 -13.77
CA ASP A 192 -9.78 -14.41 -14.12
C ASP A 192 -9.79 -12.99 -13.49
N ALA A 193 -9.40 -12.90 -12.23
CA ALA A 193 -9.32 -11.61 -11.54
C ALA A 193 -8.24 -10.68 -12.11
N LEU A 194 -7.11 -11.21 -12.58
CA LEU A 194 -6.10 -10.47 -13.33
C LEU A 194 -6.65 -10.00 -14.68
N GLY A 195 -7.45 -10.83 -15.35
CA GLY A 195 -8.18 -10.47 -16.55
C GLY A 195 -9.14 -9.30 -16.29
N GLU A 196 -9.91 -9.32 -15.19
CA GLU A 196 -10.82 -8.24 -14.82
C GLU A 196 -10.11 -6.90 -14.58
N LEU A 197 -8.90 -6.90 -14.00
CA LEU A 197 -8.12 -5.68 -13.81
C LEU A 197 -7.75 -4.98 -15.11
N SER A 198 -7.59 -5.73 -16.18
CA SER A 198 -7.26 -5.19 -17.52
C SER A 198 -8.48 -4.69 -18.29
N VAL A 199 -9.69 -5.05 -17.86
CA VAL A 199 -10.93 -4.63 -18.52
C VAL A 199 -11.20 -3.14 -18.24
N GLY A 200 -11.47 -2.38 -19.30
CA GLY A 200 -11.81 -0.96 -19.19
C GLY A 200 -10.65 -0.07 -18.74
N LEU A 201 -9.41 -0.45 -19.01
CA LEU A 201 -8.28 0.44 -18.86
C LEU A 201 -8.40 1.60 -19.86
N GLY A 202 -8.41 2.84 -19.32
CA GLY A 202 -8.44 4.07 -20.10
C GLY A 202 -7.05 4.70 -20.25
N PRO A 203 -6.98 5.91 -20.79
CA PRO A 203 -5.71 6.60 -21.04
C PRO A 203 -4.89 6.88 -19.77
N THR A 204 -5.55 7.01 -18.62
CA THR A 204 -4.92 7.31 -17.33
C THR A 204 -4.86 6.10 -16.38
N THR A 205 -5.49 4.97 -16.75
CA THR A 205 -5.55 3.80 -15.89
C THR A 205 -4.49 2.77 -16.27
N VAL A 206 -3.84 2.19 -15.27
CA VAL A 206 -2.81 1.17 -15.44
C VAL A 206 -3.02 0.01 -14.49
N ALA A 207 -2.79 -1.23 -14.96
CA ALA A 207 -2.75 -2.39 -14.10
C ALA A 207 -1.33 -2.58 -13.55
N VAL A 208 -1.18 -2.73 -12.25
CA VAL A 208 0.12 -2.90 -11.59
C VAL A 208 0.26 -4.30 -11.02
N ILE A 209 1.27 -5.00 -11.47
CA ILE A 209 1.55 -6.37 -11.08
C ILE A 209 2.97 -6.45 -10.50
N PHE A 210 3.10 -7.17 -9.39
CA PHE A 210 4.40 -7.57 -8.82
C PHE A 210 4.64 -9.04 -9.21
N PRO A 211 5.33 -9.32 -10.34
CA PRO A 211 5.40 -10.67 -10.90
C PRO A 211 6.09 -11.69 -10.00
N GLU A 212 6.98 -11.21 -9.10
CA GLU A 212 7.62 -12.09 -8.13
C GLU A 212 6.64 -12.61 -7.06
N GLY A 213 5.46 -12.01 -6.96
CA GLY A 213 4.40 -12.37 -6.01
C GLY A 213 4.81 -12.25 -4.54
N THR A 214 6.09 -12.09 -4.24
CA THR A 214 6.68 -11.97 -2.90
C THR A 214 7.99 -11.21 -3.05
N ARG A 215 8.48 -10.64 -1.93
CA ARG A 215 9.77 -9.92 -1.96
C ARG A 215 10.89 -10.77 -2.52
N ALA A 216 11.64 -10.20 -3.46
CA ALA A 216 12.80 -10.82 -4.05
C ALA A 216 13.86 -11.11 -2.95
N SER A 217 14.45 -12.29 -3.02
CA SER A 217 15.64 -12.64 -2.24
C SER A 217 16.50 -13.57 -3.07
N ASP A 218 17.82 -13.56 -2.84
CA ASP A 218 18.74 -14.41 -3.59
C ASP A 218 18.36 -15.89 -3.49
N ALA A 219 17.97 -16.36 -2.30
CA ALA A 219 17.52 -17.73 -2.10
C ALA A 219 16.26 -18.09 -2.92
N LYS A 220 15.34 -17.16 -3.13
CA LYS A 220 14.14 -17.39 -3.96
C LYS A 220 14.48 -17.34 -5.44
N ARG A 221 15.40 -16.46 -5.82
CA ARG A 221 15.89 -16.37 -7.20
C ARG A 221 16.58 -17.67 -7.60
N THR A 222 17.47 -18.19 -6.76
CA THR A 222 18.14 -19.49 -7.01
C THR A 222 17.12 -20.60 -7.17
N ARG A 223 16.17 -20.74 -6.24
CA ARG A 223 15.11 -21.75 -6.34
C ARG A 223 14.24 -21.61 -7.60
N ALA A 224 13.97 -20.40 -8.05
CA ALA A 224 13.21 -20.18 -9.28
C ALA A 224 14.01 -20.60 -10.51
N VAL A 225 15.30 -20.28 -10.56
CA VAL A 225 16.21 -20.71 -11.63
C VAL A 225 16.31 -22.23 -11.67
N ASP A 226 16.50 -22.87 -10.50
CA ASP A 226 16.59 -24.34 -10.40
C ASP A 226 15.29 -25.00 -10.91
N LYS A 227 14.12 -24.47 -10.52
CA LYS A 227 12.83 -24.98 -11.04
C LYS A 227 12.63 -24.82 -12.55
N ILE A 228 13.15 -23.74 -13.13
CA ILE A 228 13.08 -23.52 -14.58
C ILE A 228 13.99 -24.52 -15.27
N ALA A 229 15.22 -24.69 -14.77
CA ALA A 229 16.19 -25.66 -15.32
C ALA A 229 15.69 -27.13 -15.24
N GLU A 230 14.89 -27.46 -14.22
CA GLU A 230 14.24 -28.78 -14.11
C GLU A 230 13.10 -29.01 -15.10
N ARG A 231 12.44 -27.92 -15.58
CA ARG A 231 11.31 -27.99 -16.51
C ARG A 231 11.70 -27.92 -17.98
N ASP A 232 12.83 -27.32 -18.26
CA ASP A 232 13.35 -27.10 -19.62
C ASP A 232 14.87 -27.39 -19.58
N PRO A 233 15.27 -28.70 -19.58
CA PRO A 233 16.66 -29.15 -19.48
C PRO A 233 17.48 -28.90 -20.77
#